data_4572d13a3e7abe62bc4d9c77909b048f
#
_entry.id   4572d13a3e7abe62bc4d9c77909b048f
#
_cell.length_a   1.000
_cell.length_b   1.000
_cell.length_c   1.000
_cell.angle_alpha   90.00
_cell.angle_beta   90.00
_cell.angle_gamma   90.00
#
_symmetry.space_group_name_H-M   'P 1'
#
loop_
_entity.id
_entity.type
_entity.pdbx_description
1 polymer ?
#
loop_
_entity_poly.entity_id
_entity_poly.type
_entity_poly.pdbx_seq_one_letter_code
_entity_poly.pdbx_strand_id
1 'polypeptide(L)'
;MDKYGILKHYFGYDSFRPGQEKLVDAILAGQDVLGIMPTGAGKSLCYQVPALLMSGITLVVSPLISLMKDQVGALNQAGVHAAYINSSLTDNQITKALAYAKQGRYKIIYVAPERLETWGFLDFATHVEISMITVDEAHCISQWGQDFRPSYLNILSFVKKLARRPIISAFTATATSKVRAVSYTHLTLPT
;
A
#
# COMPACT_ATOMS: atom_id res chain seq x y z
N MET A 1 4.68 4.04 21.04
CA MET A 1 5.96 3.88 20.31
C MET A 1 5.95 4.89 19.17
N ASP A 2 7.04 5.61 18.96
CA ASP A 2 7.17 6.55 17.85
C ASP A 2 7.74 5.89 16.57
N LYS A 3 7.93 6.65 15.49
CA LYS A 3 8.44 6.13 14.22
C LYS A 3 9.81 5.47 14.32
N TYR A 4 10.71 5.97 15.19
CA TYR A 4 12.04 5.39 15.40
C TYR A 4 11.97 4.10 16.20
N GLY A 5 11.09 4.05 17.21
CA GLY A 5 10.83 2.85 17.97
C GLY A 5 10.26 1.73 17.11
N ILE A 6 9.32 2.04 16.21
CA ILE A 6 8.80 1.09 15.21
C ILE A 6 9.92 0.61 14.28
N LEU A 7 10.70 1.55 13.74
CA LEU A 7 11.79 1.25 12.82
C LEU A 7 12.82 0.28 13.45
N LYS A 8 13.20 0.54 14.70
CA LYS A 8 14.16 -0.30 15.42
C LYS A 8 13.55 -1.65 15.82
N HIS A 9 12.35 -1.64 16.39
CA HIS A 9 11.73 -2.85 16.97
C HIS A 9 11.38 -3.89 15.90
N TYR A 10 10.74 -3.47 14.79
CA TYR A 10 10.25 -4.37 13.76
C TYR A 10 11.22 -4.60 12.61
N PHE A 11 12.07 -3.63 12.31
CA PHE A 11 12.92 -3.66 11.12
C PHE A 11 14.42 -3.66 11.44
N GLY A 12 14.81 -3.46 12.69
CA GLY A 12 16.21 -3.56 13.14
C GLY A 12 17.10 -2.38 12.74
N TYR A 13 16.53 -1.25 12.29
CA TYR A 13 17.29 -0.07 11.88
C TYR A 13 17.23 1.02 12.95
N ASP A 14 18.37 1.67 13.21
CA ASP A 14 18.46 2.77 14.18
C ASP A 14 18.06 4.13 13.61
N SER A 15 18.11 4.30 12.29
CA SER A 15 17.79 5.54 11.59
C SER A 15 17.23 5.31 10.20
N PHE A 16 16.46 6.27 9.72
CA PHE A 16 15.99 6.30 8.33
C PHE A 16 17.13 6.66 7.38
N ARG A 17 17.08 6.12 6.16
CA ARG A 17 17.95 6.57 5.06
C ARG A 17 17.50 7.94 4.57
N PRO A 18 18.39 8.72 3.91
CA PRO A 18 18.02 10.00 3.32
C PRO A 18 16.75 9.90 2.46
N GLY A 19 15.79 10.80 2.70
CA GLY A 19 14.51 10.87 2.00
C GLY A 19 13.39 9.99 2.55
N GLN A 20 13.68 8.89 3.25
CA GLN A 20 12.63 8.05 3.84
C GLN A 20 11.84 8.78 4.93
N GLU A 21 12.52 9.42 5.85
CA GLU A 21 11.90 10.09 6.99
C GLU A 21 10.92 11.17 6.56
N LYS A 22 11.28 11.96 5.56
CA LYS A 22 10.41 13.01 5.01
C LYS A 22 9.08 12.44 4.49
N LEU A 23 9.10 11.28 3.83
CA LEU A 23 7.90 10.61 3.35
C LEU A 23 7.07 10.05 4.50
N VAL A 24 7.72 9.43 5.50
CA VAL A 24 7.06 8.93 6.70
C VAL A 24 6.35 10.07 7.45
N ASP A 25 7.02 11.21 7.65
CA ASP A 25 6.46 12.36 8.34
C ASP A 25 5.27 12.98 7.59
N ALA A 26 5.36 13.08 6.26
CA ALA A 26 4.26 13.57 5.43
C ALA A 26 3.02 12.66 5.54
N ILE A 27 3.21 11.32 5.47
CA ILE A 27 2.13 10.35 5.66
C ILE A 27 1.51 10.49 7.04
N LEU A 28 2.32 10.57 8.10
CA LEU A 28 1.83 10.70 9.48
C LEU A 28 1.13 12.05 9.73
N ALA A 29 1.49 13.09 8.96
CA ALA A 29 0.78 14.37 8.94
C ALA A 29 -0.54 14.34 8.14
N GLY A 30 -0.94 13.20 7.59
CA GLY A 30 -2.18 13.04 6.81
C GLY A 30 -2.07 13.48 5.35
N GLN A 31 -0.87 13.62 4.83
CA GLN A 31 -0.64 14.07 3.45
C GLN A 31 -0.48 12.89 2.48
N ASP A 32 -1.04 13.03 1.28
CA ASP A 32 -0.72 12.13 0.18
C ASP A 32 0.73 12.35 -0.27
N VAL A 33 1.40 11.26 -0.66
CA VAL A 33 2.81 11.32 -1.06
C VAL A 33 3.06 10.57 -2.37
N LEU A 34 4.03 11.07 -3.13
CA LEU A 34 4.64 10.37 -4.26
C LEU A 34 6.14 10.20 -4.01
N GLY A 35 6.55 8.99 -3.67
CA GLY A 35 7.93 8.62 -3.43
C GLY A 35 8.59 8.09 -4.71
N ILE A 36 9.59 8.83 -5.22
CA ILE A 36 10.40 8.38 -6.35
C ILE A 36 11.73 7.94 -5.78
N MET A 37 11.92 6.64 -5.71
CA MET A 37 13.07 6.03 -5.04
C MET A 37 13.61 4.85 -5.85
N PRO A 38 14.92 4.75 -6.07
CA PRO A 38 15.50 3.64 -6.81
C PRO A 38 15.21 2.30 -6.10
N THR A 39 15.32 1.22 -6.86
CA THR A 39 15.22 -0.14 -6.33
C THR A 39 16.29 -0.35 -5.25
N GLY A 40 15.93 -0.98 -4.13
CA GLY A 40 16.85 -1.17 -3.00
C GLY A 40 16.99 0.03 -2.05
N ALA A 41 16.39 1.19 -2.35
CA ALA A 41 16.43 2.36 -1.46
C ALA A 41 15.55 2.25 -0.21
N GLY A 42 14.88 1.12 -0.01
CA GLY A 42 14.03 0.88 1.16
C GLY A 42 12.66 1.54 1.06
N LYS A 43 12.03 1.56 -0.13
CA LYS A 43 10.66 2.08 -0.36
C LYS A 43 9.65 1.53 0.63
N SER A 44 9.72 0.23 0.92
CA SER A 44 8.75 -0.46 1.80
C SER A 44 8.67 0.16 3.19
N LEU A 45 9.79 0.57 3.76
CA LEU A 45 9.81 1.20 5.09
C LEU A 45 9.04 2.52 5.13
N CYS A 46 9.01 3.26 4.01
CA CYS A 46 8.33 4.54 3.93
C CYS A 46 6.81 4.44 4.15
N TYR A 47 6.20 3.28 3.87
CA TYR A 47 4.79 3.04 4.13
C TYR A 47 4.54 2.01 5.25
N GLN A 48 5.44 1.06 5.47
CA GLN A 48 5.28 0.06 6.53
C GLN A 48 5.38 0.69 7.93
N VAL A 49 6.32 1.61 8.13
CA VAL A 49 6.47 2.30 9.43
C VAL A 49 5.22 3.13 9.77
N PRO A 50 4.73 4.05 8.92
CA PRO A 50 3.50 4.78 9.24
C PRO A 50 2.28 3.87 9.34
N ALA A 51 2.19 2.79 8.54
CA ALA A 51 1.10 1.82 8.66
C ALA A 51 0.96 1.26 10.08
N LEU A 52 2.08 1.00 10.78
CA LEU A 52 2.07 0.48 12.14
C LEU A 52 1.68 1.53 13.20
N LEU A 53 1.77 2.80 12.88
CA LEU A 53 1.40 3.91 13.75
C LEU A 53 -0.05 4.39 13.55
N MET A 54 -0.64 4.11 12.39
CA MET A 54 -2.02 4.50 12.08
C MET A 54 -3.04 3.54 12.69
N SER A 55 -4.28 3.96 12.88
CA SER A 55 -5.34 3.17 13.55
C SER A 55 -5.84 2.00 12.70
N GLY A 56 -6.20 2.26 11.46
CA GLY A 56 -6.84 1.29 10.55
C GLY A 56 -5.86 0.36 9.83
N ILE A 57 -6.37 -0.28 8.79
CA ILE A 57 -5.61 -1.17 7.90
C ILE A 57 -4.94 -0.32 6.81
N THR A 58 -3.73 -0.72 6.44
CA THR A 58 -3.06 -0.24 5.24
C THR A 58 -3.19 -1.28 4.13
N LEU A 59 -3.74 -0.87 2.99
CA LEU A 59 -3.75 -1.68 1.76
C LEU A 59 -2.53 -1.32 0.92
N VAL A 60 -1.79 -2.32 0.45
CA VAL A 60 -0.68 -2.14 -0.49
C VAL A 60 -1.05 -2.77 -1.82
N VAL A 61 -1.36 -1.94 -2.81
CA VAL A 61 -1.67 -2.39 -4.16
C VAL A 61 -0.36 -2.60 -4.90
N SER A 62 -0.07 -3.84 -5.28
CA SER A 62 1.15 -4.21 -5.99
C SER A 62 0.83 -5.14 -7.17
N PRO A 63 1.58 -5.04 -8.29
CA PRO A 63 1.35 -5.89 -9.46
C PRO A 63 2.12 -7.21 -9.39
N LEU A 64 3.02 -7.37 -8.42
CA LEU A 64 3.99 -8.47 -8.36
C LEU A 64 3.62 -9.49 -7.27
N ILE A 65 2.97 -10.58 -7.71
CA ILE A 65 2.47 -11.64 -6.81
C ILE A 65 3.59 -12.29 -5.98
N SER A 66 4.74 -12.56 -6.57
CA SER A 66 5.90 -13.14 -5.86
C SER A 66 6.39 -12.21 -4.75
N LEU A 67 6.53 -10.91 -5.06
CA LEU A 67 6.98 -9.91 -4.11
C LEU A 67 6.02 -9.75 -2.92
N MET A 68 4.70 -9.85 -3.15
CA MET A 68 3.71 -9.80 -2.06
C MET A 68 3.96 -10.89 -1.03
N LYS A 69 4.20 -12.11 -1.47
CA LYS A 69 4.46 -13.26 -0.58
C LYS A 69 5.71 -13.05 0.26
N ASP A 70 6.78 -12.56 -0.35
CA ASP A 70 8.04 -12.30 0.33
C ASP A 70 7.90 -11.17 1.36
N GLN A 71 7.24 -10.07 0.98
CA GLN A 71 6.98 -8.94 1.89
C GLN A 71 6.11 -9.34 3.09
N VAL A 72 5.03 -10.08 2.85
CA VAL A 72 4.15 -10.58 3.92
C VAL A 72 4.90 -11.56 4.80
N GLY A 73 5.70 -12.45 4.24
CA GLY A 73 6.54 -13.37 5.01
C GLY A 73 7.50 -12.64 5.94
N ALA A 74 8.22 -11.64 5.44
CA ALA A 74 9.14 -10.82 6.22
C ALA A 74 8.43 -10.04 7.33
N LEU A 75 7.26 -9.43 7.05
CA LEU A 75 6.47 -8.72 8.05
C LEU A 75 6.00 -9.65 9.17
N ASN A 76 5.47 -10.82 8.83
CA ASN A 76 5.02 -11.79 9.83
C ASN A 76 6.18 -12.32 10.69
N GLN A 77 7.35 -12.54 10.10
CA GLN A 77 8.58 -12.89 10.85
C GLN A 77 9.02 -11.78 11.80
N ALA A 78 8.83 -10.52 11.41
CA ALA A 78 9.10 -9.37 12.27
C ALA A 78 8.03 -9.13 13.36
N GLY A 79 6.96 -9.94 13.40
CA GLY A 79 5.86 -9.79 14.36
C GLY A 79 4.75 -8.85 13.91
N VAL A 80 4.75 -8.41 12.66
CA VAL A 80 3.68 -7.61 12.07
C VAL A 80 2.68 -8.50 11.36
N HIS A 81 1.43 -8.54 11.81
CA HIS A 81 0.40 -9.34 11.17
C HIS A 81 0.01 -8.76 9.80
N ALA A 82 0.41 -9.43 8.75
CA ALA A 82 0.13 -9.07 7.36
C ALA A 82 -0.44 -10.24 6.56
N ALA A 83 -1.19 -9.93 5.51
CA ALA A 83 -1.73 -10.90 4.58
C ALA A 83 -1.57 -10.41 3.13
N TYR A 84 -1.75 -11.30 2.16
CA TYR A 84 -1.87 -10.94 0.75
C TYR A 84 -3.12 -11.56 0.14
N ILE A 85 -3.70 -10.88 -0.87
CA ILE A 85 -4.88 -11.30 -1.60
C ILE A 85 -4.60 -11.13 -3.09
N ASN A 86 -4.39 -12.23 -3.78
CA ASN A 86 -4.09 -12.28 -5.20
C ASN A 86 -4.61 -13.57 -5.85
N SER A 87 -4.32 -13.77 -7.13
CA SER A 87 -4.79 -14.92 -7.92
C SER A 87 -4.15 -16.27 -7.55
N SER A 88 -3.10 -16.28 -6.72
CA SER A 88 -2.49 -17.53 -6.25
C SER A 88 -3.29 -18.21 -5.13
N LEU A 89 -4.27 -17.51 -4.55
CA LEU A 89 -5.12 -18.02 -3.48
C LEU A 89 -6.42 -18.61 -4.06
N THR A 90 -6.90 -19.69 -3.43
CA THR A 90 -8.24 -20.21 -3.69
C THR A 90 -9.31 -19.30 -3.12
N ASP A 91 -10.56 -19.41 -3.59
CA ASP A 91 -11.68 -18.61 -3.10
C ASP A 91 -11.93 -18.81 -1.59
N ASN A 92 -11.75 -20.03 -1.09
CA ASN A 92 -11.83 -20.33 0.35
C ASN A 92 -10.74 -19.62 1.16
N GLN A 93 -9.52 -19.57 0.63
CA GLN A 93 -8.40 -18.84 1.27
C GLN A 93 -8.67 -17.35 1.30
N ILE A 94 -9.17 -16.77 0.20
CA ILE A 94 -9.54 -15.36 0.11
C ILE A 94 -10.66 -15.04 1.11
N THR A 95 -11.73 -15.83 1.14
CA THR A 95 -12.86 -15.66 2.07
C THR A 95 -12.37 -15.68 3.53
N LYS A 96 -11.51 -16.63 3.87
CA LYS A 96 -10.94 -16.74 5.22
C LYS A 96 -10.04 -15.53 5.55
N ALA A 97 -9.19 -15.08 4.61
CA ALA A 97 -8.35 -13.92 4.81
C ALA A 97 -9.16 -12.64 5.02
N LEU A 98 -10.23 -12.43 4.24
CA LEU A 98 -11.13 -11.29 4.41
C LEU A 98 -11.90 -11.33 5.72
N ALA A 99 -12.33 -12.52 6.16
CA ALA A 99 -12.98 -12.68 7.47
C ALA A 99 -12.03 -12.32 8.62
N TYR A 100 -10.77 -12.73 8.56
CA TYR A 100 -9.75 -12.35 9.54
C TYR A 100 -9.42 -10.86 9.50
N ALA A 101 -9.40 -10.27 8.31
CA ALA A 101 -9.20 -8.83 8.13
C ALA A 101 -10.33 -8.01 8.78
N LYS A 102 -11.60 -8.43 8.62
CA LYS A 102 -12.76 -7.82 9.29
C LYS A 102 -12.67 -7.91 10.83
N GLN A 103 -11.99 -8.92 11.35
CA GLN A 103 -11.73 -9.08 12.79
C GLN A 103 -10.54 -8.24 13.29
N GLY A 104 -9.93 -7.42 12.43
CA GLY A 104 -8.78 -6.60 12.79
C GLY A 104 -7.47 -7.36 12.99
N ARG A 105 -7.35 -8.58 12.47
CA ARG A 105 -6.15 -9.41 12.64
C ARG A 105 -4.95 -8.95 11.84
N TYR A 106 -5.16 -8.16 10.78
CA TYR A 106 -4.08 -7.71 9.91
C TYR A 106 -3.92 -6.20 9.96
N LYS A 107 -2.69 -5.76 9.99
CA LYS A 107 -2.32 -4.35 9.95
C LYS A 107 -2.02 -3.88 8.53
N ILE A 108 -1.44 -4.76 7.73
CA ILE A 108 -1.07 -4.49 6.34
C ILE A 108 -1.60 -5.64 5.48
N ILE A 109 -2.30 -5.29 4.40
CA ILE A 109 -2.80 -6.26 3.41
C ILE A 109 -2.27 -5.87 2.03
N TYR A 110 -1.50 -6.75 1.43
CA TYR A 110 -1.08 -6.65 0.04
C TYR A 110 -2.19 -7.18 -0.86
N VAL A 111 -2.54 -6.45 -1.89
CA VAL A 111 -3.63 -6.81 -2.79
C VAL A 111 -3.26 -6.60 -4.25
N ALA A 112 -3.59 -7.57 -5.10
CA ALA A 112 -3.47 -7.40 -6.53
C ALA A 112 -4.55 -6.42 -7.04
N PRO A 113 -4.21 -5.50 -7.97
CA PRO A 113 -5.12 -4.44 -8.40
C PRO A 113 -6.45 -4.95 -8.97
N GLU A 114 -6.46 -6.11 -9.62
CA GLU A 114 -7.67 -6.75 -10.15
C GLU A 114 -8.64 -7.27 -9.07
N ARG A 115 -8.17 -7.41 -7.83
CA ARG A 115 -9.02 -7.85 -6.71
C ARG A 115 -9.83 -6.71 -6.08
N LEU A 116 -9.44 -5.46 -6.29
CA LEU A 116 -10.10 -4.29 -5.71
C LEU A 116 -11.57 -4.17 -6.09
N GLU A 117 -11.97 -4.67 -7.27
CA GLU A 117 -13.35 -4.59 -7.78
C GLU A 117 -14.16 -5.84 -7.51
N THR A 118 -13.59 -6.88 -6.92
CA THR A 118 -14.37 -8.08 -6.57
C THR A 118 -15.35 -7.77 -5.45
N TRP A 119 -16.56 -8.32 -5.54
CA TRP A 119 -17.61 -8.06 -4.56
C TRP A 119 -17.17 -8.34 -3.12
N GLY A 120 -16.52 -9.46 -2.87
CA GLY A 120 -16.06 -9.83 -1.52
C GLY A 120 -15.02 -8.85 -0.95
N PHE A 121 -14.13 -8.31 -1.81
CA PHE A 121 -13.14 -7.33 -1.37
C PHE A 121 -13.78 -5.95 -1.11
N LEU A 122 -14.71 -5.53 -1.96
CA LEU A 122 -15.47 -4.29 -1.77
C LEU A 122 -16.31 -4.34 -0.49
N ASP A 123 -17.01 -5.44 -0.27
CA ASP A 123 -17.78 -5.65 0.97
C ASP A 123 -16.87 -5.58 2.21
N PHE A 124 -15.72 -6.22 2.18
CA PHE A 124 -14.71 -6.09 3.24
C PHE A 124 -14.31 -4.62 3.45
N ALA A 125 -13.88 -3.96 2.38
CA ALA A 125 -13.29 -2.62 2.43
C ALA A 125 -14.26 -1.54 2.93
N THR A 126 -15.57 -1.72 2.72
CA THR A 126 -16.60 -0.79 3.21
C THR A 126 -16.97 -0.98 4.68
N HIS A 127 -16.57 -2.10 5.29
CA HIS A 127 -16.88 -2.44 6.69
C HIS A 127 -15.70 -2.30 7.66
N VAL A 128 -14.52 -1.88 7.17
CA VAL A 128 -13.32 -1.68 7.97
C VAL A 128 -12.76 -0.27 7.78
N GLU A 129 -12.00 0.20 8.76
CA GLU A 129 -11.23 1.43 8.60
C GLU A 129 -9.97 1.16 7.76
N ILE A 130 -9.88 1.79 6.60
CA ILE A 130 -8.68 1.82 5.77
C ILE A 130 -8.03 3.19 5.95
N SER A 131 -6.89 3.23 6.65
CA SER A 131 -6.18 4.48 6.94
C SER A 131 -5.31 4.94 5.79
N MET A 132 -4.74 4.01 5.04
CA MET A 132 -3.85 4.31 3.91
C MET A 132 -3.99 3.28 2.79
N ILE A 133 -3.89 3.75 1.56
CA ILE A 133 -3.67 2.93 0.37
C ILE A 133 -2.29 3.28 -0.20
N THR A 134 -1.42 2.31 -0.23
CA THR A 134 -0.11 2.41 -0.88
C THR A 134 -0.19 1.83 -2.28
N VAL A 135 0.26 2.58 -3.27
CA VAL A 135 0.36 2.14 -4.67
C VAL A 135 1.82 1.88 -4.97
N ASP A 136 2.20 0.61 -4.97
CA ASP A 136 3.54 0.18 -5.36
C ASP A 136 3.63 0.13 -6.89
N GLU A 137 4.82 0.37 -7.44
CA GLU A 137 5.06 0.46 -8.88
C GLU A 137 4.07 1.43 -9.57
N ALA A 138 3.89 2.62 -8.98
CA ALA A 138 2.91 3.61 -9.42
C ALA A 138 3.05 4.05 -10.89
N HIS A 139 4.19 3.79 -11.52
CA HIS A 139 4.37 4.01 -12.96
C HIS A 139 3.42 3.16 -13.83
N CYS A 140 2.92 2.04 -13.30
CA CYS A 140 1.93 1.18 -13.97
C CYS A 140 0.59 1.89 -14.26
N ILE A 141 0.30 3.03 -13.62
CA ILE A 141 -0.91 3.83 -13.89
C ILE A 141 -0.82 4.62 -15.20
N SER A 142 0.39 4.84 -15.73
CA SER A 142 0.60 5.66 -16.92
C SER A 142 0.34 4.87 -18.19
N GLN A 143 -0.70 5.24 -18.93
CA GLN A 143 -1.03 4.67 -20.25
C GLN A 143 0.09 4.86 -21.30
N TRP A 144 1.03 5.74 -21.02
CA TRP A 144 2.17 6.05 -21.89
C TRP A 144 3.45 5.31 -21.48
N GLY A 145 3.39 4.49 -20.42
CA GLY A 145 4.50 3.69 -19.93
C GLY A 145 4.52 2.29 -20.55
N GLN A 146 5.72 1.70 -20.66
CA GLN A 146 5.88 0.31 -21.16
C GLN A 146 5.21 -0.73 -20.25
N ASP A 147 5.06 -0.42 -18.97
CA ASP A 147 4.49 -1.31 -17.93
C ASP A 147 3.06 -0.94 -17.54
N PHE A 148 2.31 -0.27 -18.43
CA PHE A 148 0.92 0.11 -18.17
C PHE A 148 0.05 -1.10 -17.82
N ARG A 149 -0.71 -0.97 -16.72
CA ARG A 149 -1.68 -1.97 -16.29
C ARG A 149 -3.07 -1.34 -16.14
N PRO A 150 -4.04 -1.70 -16.99
CA PRO A 150 -5.39 -1.14 -16.94
C PRO A 150 -6.05 -1.25 -15.56
N SER A 151 -5.78 -2.32 -14.81
CA SER A 151 -6.30 -2.54 -13.46
C SER A 151 -5.87 -1.48 -12.44
N TYR A 152 -4.80 -0.73 -12.69
CA TYR A 152 -4.39 0.39 -11.84
C TYR A 152 -5.33 1.59 -11.93
N LEU A 153 -6.07 1.74 -13.03
CA LEU A 153 -7.09 2.79 -13.16
C LEU A 153 -8.26 2.57 -12.19
N ASN A 154 -8.47 1.34 -11.75
CA ASN A 154 -9.52 0.97 -10.83
C ASN A 154 -9.24 1.42 -9.38
N ILE A 155 -7.99 1.76 -9.05
CA ILE A 155 -7.62 2.22 -7.70
C ILE A 155 -8.43 3.45 -7.30
N LEU A 156 -8.57 4.43 -8.20
CA LEU A 156 -9.36 5.64 -7.92
C LEU A 156 -10.85 5.35 -7.76
N SER A 157 -11.40 4.50 -8.61
CA SER A 157 -12.79 4.04 -8.51
C SER A 157 -13.03 3.34 -7.18
N PHE A 158 -12.08 2.52 -6.74
CA PHE A 158 -12.12 1.86 -5.45
C PHE A 158 -12.08 2.85 -4.29
N VAL A 159 -11.14 3.81 -4.29
CA VAL A 159 -11.04 4.84 -3.24
C VAL A 159 -12.35 5.61 -3.07
N LYS A 160 -13.03 5.96 -4.17
CA LYS A 160 -14.32 6.68 -4.14
C LYS A 160 -15.47 5.88 -3.51
N LYS A 161 -15.36 4.55 -3.44
CA LYS A 161 -16.38 3.68 -2.85
C LYS A 161 -16.20 3.52 -1.33
N LEU A 162 -15.07 3.95 -0.77
CA LEU A 162 -14.81 3.87 0.66
C LEU A 162 -15.59 4.93 1.43
N ALA A 163 -16.07 4.57 2.63
CA ALA A 163 -16.81 5.48 3.49
C ALA A 163 -15.99 6.71 3.93
N ARG A 164 -14.67 6.57 4.02
CA ARG A 164 -13.71 7.62 4.35
C ARG A 164 -12.54 7.53 3.42
N ARG A 165 -12.11 8.67 2.87
CA ARG A 165 -10.94 8.72 2.00
C ARG A 165 -9.67 8.41 2.78
N PRO A 166 -8.91 7.37 2.41
CA PRO A 166 -7.62 7.08 3.02
C PRO A 166 -6.53 8.01 2.49
N ILE A 167 -5.39 8.04 3.19
CA ILE A 167 -4.16 8.65 2.66
C ILE A 167 -3.67 7.81 1.49
N ILE A 168 -3.24 8.45 0.42
CA ILE A 168 -2.65 7.77 -0.74
C ILE A 168 -1.15 7.96 -0.73
N SER A 169 -0.41 6.87 -0.66
CA SER A 169 1.04 6.87 -0.80
C SER A 169 1.44 6.08 -2.05
N ALA A 170 2.06 6.73 -3.01
CA ALA A 170 2.47 6.12 -4.27
C ALA A 170 3.99 6.02 -4.36
N PHE A 171 4.51 4.89 -4.82
CA PHE A 171 5.94 4.67 -4.91
C PHE A 171 6.32 4.09 -6.28
N THR A 172 7.44 4.58 -6.83
CA THR A 172 8.00 4.07 -8.07
C THR A 172 9.51 4.24 -8.10
N ALA A 173 10.21 3.33 -8.77
CA ALA A 173 11.64 3.46 -9.03
C ALA A 173 11.93 4.38 -10.23
N THR A 174 10.99 4.46 -11.17
CA THR A 174 11.14 5.23 -12.41
C THR A 174 10.05 6.29 -12.51
N ALA A 175 10.45 7.54 -12.72
CA ALA A 175 9.49 8.60 -12.99
C ALA A 175 9.99 9.48 -14.11
N THR A 176 9.52 9.24 -15.31
CA THR A 176 9.56 10.26 -16.37
C THR A 176 8.66 11.43 -15.96
N SER A 177 8.90 12.62 -16.50
CA SER A 177 8.06 13.79 -16.24
C SER A 177 6.56 13.52 -16.49
N LYS A 178 6.26 12.69 -17.49
CA LYS A 178 4.89 12.25 -17.80
C LYS A 178 4.29 11.35 -16.71
N VAL A 179 5.04 10.39 -16.18
CA VAL A 179 4.60 9.52 -15.07
C VAL A 179 4.35 10.34 -13.82
N ARG A 180 5.18 11.34 -13.52
CA ARG A 180 4.97 12.27 -12.39
C ARG A 180 3.64 12.99 -12.52
N ALA A 181 3.36 13.61 -13.68
CA ALA A 181 2.13 14.33 -13.92
C ALA A 181 0.89 13.44 -13.79
N VAL A 182 0.90 12.25 -14.41
CA VAL A 182 -0.23 11.31 -14.37
C VAL A 182 -0.43 10.76 -12.96
N SER A 183 0.61 10.32 -12.26
CA SER A 183 0.50 9.81 -10.89
C SER A 183 0.00 10.89 -9.94
N TYR A 184 0.50 12.13 -10.07
CA TYR A 184 0.07 13.24 -9.24
C TYR A 184 -1.40 13.62 -9.52
N THR A 185 -1.80 13.71 -10.79
CA THR A 185 -3.16 14.12 -11.17
C THR A 185 -4.21 13.04 -10.88
N HIS A 186 -3.84 11.77 -11.01
CA HIS A 186 -4.80 10.67 -10.84
C HIS A 186 -4.85 10.09 -9.41
N LEU A 187 -3.76 10.15 -8.64
CA LEU A 187 -3.71 9.59 -7.28
C LEU A 187 -3.96 10.64 -6.21
N THR A 188 -3.52 11.88 -6.41
CA THR A 188 -3.83 12.98 -5.52
C THR A 188 -5.05 13.72 -6.06
N LEU A 189 -6.24 13.33 -5.61
CA LEU A 189 -7.45 14.09 -5.94
C LEU A 189 -7.39 15.46 -5.27
N PRO A 190 -7.74 16.56 -6.00
CA PRO A 190 -7.97 17.82 -5.32
C PRO A 190 -9.06 17.63 -4.27
N THR A 191 -8.81 18.12 -3.07
CA THR A 191 -9.75 18.21 -1.95
C THR A 191 -10.98 18.99 -2.33
#